data_5a28a8b6ee66ba0f1fe327e6083db10a
#
_entry.id   5a28a8b6ee66ba0f1fe327e6083db10a
#
_cell.length_a   1.000
_cell.length_b   1.000
_cell.length_c   1.000
_cell.angle_alpha   90.00
_cell.angle_beta   90.00
_cell.angle_gamma   90.00
#
_symmetry.space_group_name_H-M   'P 1'
#
loop_
_entity.id
_entity.type
_entity.pdbx_description
1 polymer ?
#
loop_
_entity_poly.entity_id
_entity_poly.type
_entity_poly.pdbx_seq_one_letter_code
_entity_poly.pdbx_strand_id
1 'polypeptide(L)'
;DDALSRGLGDVYKRQKWVNHFTGVEKATGEEVIDKTIRYAEKQGWGKGVTKYRLRDWGLSRQRYWGCPIPVVHCDSCGLVAEKKENLPIKLPDDVTFDKPGNPLDRHAGWRKCKCPECGGTALRETDTMDTFVDSSWYFTRFTSHNSPTPTDENEINYWMNVDQYIGGVDHAILHLLYSRFFARAMHHCGHLPKTATEPFDALFTQGMVTHAIYEQTKTGERSKYFFPEEVELKDGKAFLKSDGSEVKITPSAKMSKSKNNVVDPVSIINSFGADTARWFVLSDSPPERDVEWTAS
;
A
#
# COMPACT_ATOMS: atom_id res chain seq x y z
N ASP A 1 16.87 19.64 -0.77
CA ASP A 1 18.16 20.03 -0.19
C ASP A 1 19.32 20.01 -1.19
N ASP A 2 19.13 19.36 -2.33
CA ASP A 2 20.14 19.33 -3.41
C ASP A 2 20.24 20.65 -4.21
N ALA A 3 19.25 21.54 -4.02
CA ALA A 3 19.23 22.85 -4.68
C ALA A 3 20.20 23.87 -4.03
N LEU A 4 20.56 23.69 -2.77
CA LEU A 4 21.46 24.58 -2.03
C LEU A 4 22.95 24.25 -2.26
N SER A 5 23.28 23.04 -2.71
CA SER A 5 24.64 22.61 -3.02
C SER A 5 25.11 22.99 -4.43
N ARG A 6 24.17 23.36 -5.31
CA ARG A 6 24.45 23.83 -6.67
C ARG A 6 24.63 25.34 -6.61
N GLY A 7 25.86 25.79 -6.71
CA GLY A 7 26.22 27.20 -6.59
C GLY A 7 25.40 28.11 -7.51
N LEU A 8 25.18 29.35 -7.09
CA LEU A 8 24.46 30.41 -7.80
C LEU A 8 24.78 30.53 -9.30
N GLY A 9 25.98 30.11 -9.72
CA GLY A 9 26.40 30.08 -11.13
C GLY A 9 25.57 29.15 -12.02
N ASP A 10 25.00 28.07 -11.47
CA ASP A 10 24.19 27.12 -12.24
C ASP A 10 22.77 27.64 -12.47
N VAL A 11 22.22 28.38 -11.51
CA VAL A 11 20.92 29.07 -11.63
C VAL A 11 20.99 30.15 -12.69
N TYR A 12 22.08 30.94 -12.69
CA TYR A 12 22.31 32.02 -13.66
C TYR A 12 22.47 31.49 -15.09
N LYS A 13 23.19 30.37 -15.27
CA LYS A 13 23.37 29.73 -16.58
C LYS A 13 22.02 29.20 -17.12
N ARG A 14 21.19 28.63 -16.26
CA ARG A 14 19.86 28.17 -16.64
C ARG A 14 18.92 29.31 -17.02
N GLN A 15 18.96 30.42 -16.29
CA GLN A 15 18.16 31.60 -16.63
C GLN A 15 18.57 32.19 -17.99
N LYS A 16 19.85 32.30 -18.30
CA LYS A 16 20.32 32.74 -19.61
C LYS A 16 19.87 31.82 -20.74
N TRP A 17 19.92 30.52 -20.51
CA TRP A 17 19.48 29.53 -21.49
C TRP A 17 17.99 29.65 -21.78
N VAL A 18 17.18 29.78 -20.75
CA VAL A 18 15.75 29.96 -20.86
C VAL A 18 15.39 31.24 -21.56
N ASN A 19 16.02 32.37 -21.21
CA ASN A 19 15.76 33.64 -21.85
C ASN A 19 16.12 33.63 -23.34
N HIS A 20 17.16 32.91 -23.72
CA HIS A 20 17.56 32.76 -25.12
C HIS A 20 16.50 32.05 -25.95
N PHE A 21 15.88 31.01 -25.42
CA PHE A 21 14.90 30.19 -26.15
C PHE A 21 13.46 30.66 -25.99
N THR A 22 13.09 31.27 -24.88
CA THR A 22 11.70 31.65 -24.59
C THR A 22 11.43 33.15 -24.68
N GLY A 23 12.47 33.99 -24.71
CA GLY A 23 12.35 35.45 -24.72
C GLY A 23 11.79 36.03 -23.41
N VAL A 24 11.78 35.28 -22.31
CA VAL A 24 11.11 35.68 -21.05
C VAL A 24 12.15 35.90 -19.97
N GLU A 25 12.26 37.15 -19.50
CA GLU A 25 13.19 37.52 -18.44
C GLU A 25 12.72 37.16 -17.03
N LYS A 26 11.40 37.11 -16.81
CA LYS A 26 10.78 36.73 -15.51
C LYS A 26 9.56 35.87 -15.77
N ALA A 27 9.58 34.65 -15.28
CA ALA A 27 8.47 33.72 -15.32
C ALA A 27 8.57 32.69 -14.19
N THR A 28 7.44 32.08 -13.81
CA THR A 28 7.42 30.95 -12.91
C THR A 28 8.07 29.72 -13.56
N GLY A 29 8.49 28.74 -12.75
CA GLY A 29 9.07 27.50 -13.28
C GLY A 29 8.16 26.77 -14.26
N GLU A 30 6.86 26.75 -14.01
CA GLU A 30 5.86 26.11 -14.86
C GLU A 30 5.71 26.83 -16.20
N GLU A 31 5.61 28.16 -16.20
CA GLU A 31 5.53 28.95 -17.43
C GLU A 31 6.76 28.78 -18.32
N VAL A 32 7.94 28.66 -17.69
CA VAL A 32 9.20 28.40 -18.39
C VAL A 32 9.20 27.04 -19.04
N ILE A 33 8.74 26.00 -18.32
CA ILE A 33 8.62 24.63 -18.85
C ILE A 33 7.70 24.61 -20.06
N ASP A 34 6.51 25.19 -19.96
CA ASP A 34 5.52 25.24 -21.05
C ASP A 34 6.05 25.96 -22.28
N LYS A 35 6.69 27.13 -22.10
CA LYS A 35 7.26 27.90 -23.21
C LYS A 35 8.41 27.16 -23.87
N THR A 36 9.25 26.49 -23.09
CA THR A 36 10.36 25.69 -23.62
C THR A 36 9.84 24.50 -24.43
N ILE A 37 8.82 23.80 -23.92
CA ILE A 37 8.16 22.70 -24.64
C ILE A 37 7.59 23.19 -25.96
N ARG A 38 6.78 24.23 -25.95
CA ARG A 38 6.19 24.82 -27.18
C ARG A 38 7.24 25.27 -28.18
N TYR A 39 8.35 25.83 -27.69
CA TYR A 39 9.47 26.20 -28.57
C TYR A 39 10.10 24.98 -29.21
N ALA A 40 10.41 23.94 -28.43
CA ALA A 40 10.98 22.70 -28.95
C ALA A 40 10.05 21.99 -29.97
N GLU A 41 8.75 22.00 -29.73
CA GLU A 41 7.73 21.50 -30.66
C GLU A 41 7.72 22.28 -31.98
N LYS A 42 7.74 23.63 -31.89
CA LYS A 42 7.79 24.49 -33.06
C LYS A 42 9.05 24.29 -33.89
N GLN A 43 10.18 23.96 -33.25
CA GLN A 43 11.44 23.70 -33.95
C GLN A 43 11.55 22.25 -34.46
N GLY A 44 10.57 21.39 -34.17
CA GLY A 44 10.59 19.97 -34.52
C GLY A 44 11.63 19.14 -33.74
N TRP A 45 12.12 19.65 -32.61
CA TRP A 45 13.12 18.97 -31.77
C TRP A 45 12.54 17.88 -30.88
N GLY A 46 11.23 17.91 -30.64
CA GLY A 46 10.54 16.95 -29.80
C GLY A 46 9.12 17.39 -29.51
N LYS A 47 8.48 16.68 -28.57
CA LYS A 47 7.14 17.00 -28.09
C LYS A 47 7.07 16.92 -26.57
N GLY A 48 6.14 17.66 -25.98
CA GLY A 48 5.84 17.55 -24.56
C GLY A 48 5.34 16.15 -24.20
N VAL A 49 5.88 15.59 -23.12
CA VAL A 49 5.49 14.29 -22.60
C VAL A 49 5.29 14.38 -21.10
N THR A 50 4.12 14.00 -20.64
CA THR A 50 3.86 13.87 -19.21
C THR A 50 4.38 12.53 -18.72
N LYS A 51 5.32 12.56 -17.77
CA LYS A 51 5.80 11.35 -17.08
C LYS A 51 5.29 11.35 -15.66
N TYR A 52 4.51 10.32 -15.31
CA TYR A 52 4.06 10.13 -13.94
C TYR A 52 5.20 9.54 -13.09
N ARG A 53 5.34 10.03 -11.86
CA ARG A 53 6.32 9.50 -10.89
C ARG A 53 5.77 8.29 -10.14
N LEU A 54 4.44 8.19 -10.03
CA LEU A 54 3.79 7.03 -9.45
C LEU A 54 3.93 5.86 -10.42
N ARG A 55 4.37 4.71 -9.91
CA ARG A 55 4.47 3.48 -10.70
C ARG A 55 3.08 2.86 -10.84
N ASP A 56 2.89 2.09 -11.91
CA ASP A 56 1.67 1.31 -12.09
C ASP A 56 1.49 0.31 -10.94
N TRP A 57 0.25 0.13 -10.52
CA TRP A 57 -0.08 -0.88 -9.54
C TRP A 57 -0.08 -2.26 -10.20
N GLY A 58 0.96 -3.05 -9.94
CA GLY A 58 1.01 -4.46 -10.33
C GLY A 58 -0.02 -5.26 -9.53
N LEU A 59 -1.16 -5.54 -10.14
CA LEU A 59 -2.32 -6.11 -9.48
C LEU A 59 -2.22 -7.63 -9.28
N SER A 60 -1.64 -8.35 -10.24
CA SER A 60 -1.58 -9.82 -10.28
C SER A 60 -0.70 -10.44 -9.21
N ARG A 61 -1.18 -11.51 -8.58
CA ARG A 61 -0.44 -12.33 -7.62
C ARG A 61 -0.56 -13.81 -7.98
N GLN A 62 0.56 -14.50 -8.02
CA GLN A 62 0.70 -15.93 -8.28
C GLN A 62 0.48 -16.72 -7.00
N ARG A 63 -0.75 -16.64 -6.46
CA ARG A 63 -1.12 -17.31 -5.21
C ARG A 63 -2.60 -17.66 -5.20
N TYR A 64 -2.98 -18.63 -4.37
CA TYR A 64 -4.35 -19.11 -4.25
C TYR A 64 -5.31 -18.06 -3.68
N TRP A 65 -4.96 -17.44 -2.55
CA TRP A 65 -5.85 -16.49 -1.88
C TRP A 65 -5.86 -15.12 -2.56
N GLY A 66 -7.03 -14.55 -2.64
CA GLY A 66 -7.31 -13.26 -3.28
C GLY A 66 -8.51 -13.36 -4.21
N CYS A 67 -8.99 -12.24 -4.69
CA CYS A 67 -10.06 -12.19 -5.67
C CYS A 67 -9.54 -12.70 -7.03
N PRO A 68 -10.14 -13.73 -7.65
CA PRO A 68 -9.75 -14.16 -8.99
C PRO A 68 -9.91 -13.05 -10.03
N ILE A 69 -8.97 -12.94 -10.95
CA ILE A 69 -9.07 -12.01 -12.06
C ILE A 69 -10.06 -12.60 -13.09
N PRO A 70 -11.18 -11.93 -13.40
CA PRO A 70 -12.25 -12.51 -14.23
C PRO A 70 -11.92 -12.40 -15.72
N VAL A 71 -10.86 -13.10 -16.14
CA VAL A 71 -10.34 -13.09 -17.50
C VAL A 71 -10.05 -14.51 -17.96
N VAL A 72 -10.19 -14.73 -19.24
CA VAL A 72 -9.94 -16.04 -19.91
C VAL A 72 -8.95 -15.85 -21.05
N HIS A 73 -8.04 -16.79 -21.19
CA HIS A 73 -7.11 -16.90 -22.30
C HIS A 73 -7.66 -17.85 -23.36
N CYS A 74 -7.98 -17.34 -24.54
CA CYS A 74 -8.50 -18.08 -25.67
C CYS A 74 -7.52 -18.04 -26.84
N ASP A 75 -7.23 -19.19 -27.44
CA ASP A 75 -6.29 -19.25 -28.57
C ASP A 75 -6.77 -18.46 -29.81
N SER A 76 -8.09 -18.33 -29.97
CA SER A 76 -8.68 -17.62 -31.12
C SER A 76 -8.96 -16.15 -30.84
N CYS A 77 -9.42 -15.82 -29.63
CA CYS A 77 -9.87 -14.45 -29.27
C CYS A 77 -8.84 -13.69 -28.44
N GLY A 78 -7.78 -14.35 -27.98
CA GLY A 78 -6.80 -13.74 -27.08
C GLY A 78 -7.30 -13.63 -25.65
N LEU A 79 -7.09 -12.50 -25.02
CA LEU A 79 -7.50 -12.19 -23.67
C LEU A 79 -8.96 -11.67 -23.66
N VAL A 80 -9.86 -12.42 -23.01
CA VAL A 80 -11.29 -12.13 -23.00
C VAL A 80 -11.79 -11.95 -21.56
N ALA A 81 -12.55 -10.88 -21.30
CA ALA A 81 -13.19 -10.68 -20.01
C ALA A 81 -14.32 -11.70 -19.80
N GLU A 82 -14.48 -12.19 -18.59
CA GLU A 82 -15.59 -13.06 -18.23
C GLU A 82 -16.93 -12.30 -18.28
N LYS A 83 -18.00 -13.00 -18.64
CA LYS A 83 -19.33 -12.40 -18.68
C LYS A 83 -19.84 -12.09 -17.28
N LYS A 84 -20.65 -11.03 -17.18
CA LYS A 84 -21.21 -10.56 -15.91
C LYS A 84 -22.07 -11.64 -15.21
N GLU A 85 -22.76 -12.46 -16.01
CA GLU A 85 -23.63 -13.55 -15.53
C GLU A 85 -22.83 -14.69 -14.87
N ASN A 86 -21.55 -14.81 -15.19
CA ASN A 86 -20.66 -15.84 -14.63
C ASN A 86 -19.90 -15.38 -13.38
N LEU A 87 -20.12 -14.14 -12.93
CA LEU A 87 -19.53 -13.63 -11.71
C LEU A 87 -20.38 -13.99 -10.47
N PRO A 88 -19.75 -14.20 -9.33
CA PRO A 88 -18.30 -14.16 -9.07
C PRO A 88 -17.59 -15.44 -9.53
N ILE A 89 -16.32 -15.30 -10.00
CA ILE A 89 -15.45 -16.45 -10.18
C ILE A 89 -15.02 -16.94 -8.81
N LYS A 90 -15.41 -18.16 -8.45
CA LYS A 90 -15.09 -18.77 -7.16
C LYS A 90 -13.80 -19.58 -7.25
N LEU A 91 -12.97 -19.46 -6.23
CA LEU A 91 -11.81 -20.33 -6.06
C LEU A 91 -12.25 -21.76 -5.80
N PRO A 92 -11.51 -22.78 -6.29
CA PRO A 92 -11.80 -24.17 -5.99
C PRO A 92 -11.41 -24.51 -4.54
N ASP A 93 -12.21 -25.34 -3.87
CA ASP A 93 -11.95 -25.76 -2.48
C ASP A 93 -10.97 -26.95 -2.41
N ASP A 94 -10.82 -27.70 -3.51
CA ASP A 94 -10.03 -28.92 -3.61
C ASP A 94 -8.59 -28.68 -4.11
N VAL A 95 -7.90 -27.70 -3.54
CA VAL A 95 -6.49 -27.39 -3.83
C VAL A 95 -5.54 -28.00 -2.83
N THR A 96 -4.32 -28.33 -3.29
CA THR A 96 -3.23 -28.79 -2.44
C THR A 96 -2.06 -27.82 -2.46
N PHE A 97 -1.39 -27.69 -1.30
CA PHE A 97 -0.22 -26.81 -1.12
C PHE A 97 1.07 -27.60 -0.93
N ASP A 98 1.08 -28.84 -1.40
CA ASP A 98 2.17 -29.82 -1.28
C ASP A 98 3.38 -29.51 -2.17
N LYS A 99 3.22 -28.65 -3.15
CA LYS A 99 4.25 -28.28 -4.13
C LYS A 99 4.42 -26.76 -4.26
N PRO A 100 5.64 -26.29 -4.54
CA PRO A 100 5.89 -24.88 -4.84
C PRO A 100 5.12 -24.38 -6.07
N GLY A 101 4.87 -23.08 -6.13
CA GLY A 101 4.17 -22.41 -7.22
C GLY A 101 2.67 -22.23 -6.98
N ASN A 102 1.99 -21.63 -7.96
CA ASN A 102 0.57 -21.32 -7.87
C ASN A 102 -0.28 -22.60 -7.94
N PRO A 103 -1.08 -22.95 -6.92
CA PRO A 103 -1.93 -24.14 -6.95
C PRO A 103 -3.00 -24.08 -8.05
N LEU A 104 -3.48 -22.88 -8.43
CA LEU A 104 -4.50 -22.70 -9.46
C LEU A 104 -4.00 -23.09 -10.86
N ASP A 105 -2.71 -22.89 -11.14
CA ASP A 105 -2.09 -23.36 -12.40
C ASP A 105 -2.18 -24.87 -12.58
N ARG A 106 -2.12 -25.60 -11.48
CA ARG A 106 -2.15 -27.07 -11.46
C ARG A 106 -3.57 -27.64 -11.41
N HIS A 107 -4.57 -26.81 -11.14
CA HIS A 107 -5.96 -27.26 -11.00
C HIS A 107 -6.66 -27.36 -12.37
N ALA A 108 -6.43 -28.45 -13.09
CA ALA A 108 -6.89 -28.61 -14.46
C ALA A 108 -8.41 -28.47 -14.63
N GLY A 109 -9.20 -28.92 -13.66
CA GLY A 109 -10.67 -28.83 -13.67
C GLY A 109 -11.19 -27.40 -13.59
N TRP A 110 -10.61 -26.60 -12.71
CA TRP A 110 -11.00 -25.20 -12.52
C TRP A 110 -10.47 -24.31 -13.64
N ARG A 111 -9.24 -24.57 -14.09
CA ARG A 111 -8.56 -23.75 -15.09
C ARG A 111 -9.23 -23.84 -16.48
N LYS A 112 -9.72 -25.02 -16.88
CA LYS A 112 -10.39 -25.21 -18.17
C LYS A 112 -11.78 -24.61 -18.16
N CYS A 113 -12.10 -23.81 -19.17
CA CYS A 113 -13.41 -23.19 -19.34
C CYS A 113 -13.77 -23.03 -20.82
N LYS A 114 -14.93 -22.48 -21.09
CA LYS A 114 -15.32 -22.03 -22.43
C LYS A 114 -15.05 -20.54 -22.57
N CYS A 115 -14.57 -20.14 -23.73
CA CYS A 115 -14.39 -18.73 -24.06
C CYS A 115 -15.76 -18.03 -24.04
N PRO A 116 -15.91 -16.93 -23.29
CA PRO A 116 -17.15 -16.16 -23.24
C PRO A 116 -17.58 -15.56 -24.59
N GLU A 117 -16.63 -15.34 -25.49
CA GLU A 117 -16.86 -14.73 -26.80
C GLU A 117 -17.17 -15.74 -27.88
N CYS A 118 -16.29 -16.71 -28.13
CA CYS A 118 -16.44 -17.68 -29.24
C CYS A 118 -17.00 -19.05 -28.81
N GLY A 119 -17.12 -19.34 -27.50
CA GLY A 119 -17.57 -20.63 -26.98
C GLY A 119 -16.55 -21.76 -27.08
N GLY A 120 -15.40 -21.54 -27.67
CA GLY A 120 -14.30 -22.52 -27.80
C GLY A 120 -13.63 -22.83 -26.47
N THR A 121 -12.72 -23.81 -26.47
CA THR A 121 -11.92 -24.13 -25.28
C THR A 121 -10.99 -22.97 -24.93
N ALA A 122 -10.95 -22.64 -23.64
CA ALA A 122 -10.14 -21.56 -23.10
C ALA A 122 -9.60 -21.93 -21.70
N LEU A 123 -8.69 -21.11 -21.19
CA LEU A 123 -8.11 -21.27 -19.86
C LEU A 123 -8.41 -20.03 -19.03
N ARG A 124 -8.88 -20.23 -17.78
CA ARG A 124 -9.02 -19.14 -16.82
C ARG A 124 -7.65 -18.56 -16.46
N GLU A 125 -7.65 -17.27 -16.19
CA GLU A 125 -6.53 -16.64 -15.48
C GLU A 125 -6.35 -17.28 -14.10
N THR A 126 -5.12 -17.61 -13.75
CA THR A 126 -4.78 -18.27 -12.50
C THR A 126 -4.19 -17.33 -11.46
N ASP A 127 -3.86 -16.13 -11.85
CA ASP A 127 -3.48 -15.07 -10.92
C ASP A 127 -4.71 -14.57 -10.15
N THR A 128 -4.50 -14.25 -8.90
CA THR A 128 -5.48 -13.54 -8.07
C THR A 128 -5.06 -12.08 -7.92
N MET A 129 -6.01 -11.25 -7.56
CA MET A 129 -5.73 -9.83 -7.31
C MET A 129 -4.99 -9.65 -5.98
N ASP A 130 -4.15 -8.63 -5.92
CA ASP A 130 -3.61 -8.11 -4.67
C ASP A 130 -4.73 -7.83 -3.68
N THR A 131 -4.55 -8.24 -2.42
CA THR A 131 -5.56 -8.05 -1.37
C THR A 131 -5.84 -6.58 -1.06
N PHE A 132 -4.98 -5.66 -1.48
CA PHE A 132 -5.28 -4.22 -1.45
C PHE A 132 -6.48 -3.82 -2.32
N VAL A 133 -6.87 -4.63 -3.29
CA VAL A 133 -8.12 -4.40 -4.05
C VAL A 133 -9.32 -4.41 -3.13
N ASP A 134 -9.43 -5.40 -2.26
CA ASP A 134 -10.55 -5.52 -1.32
C ASP A 134 -10.54 -4.40 -0.29
N SER A 135 -9.38 -4.13 0.31
CA SER A 135 -9.24 -3.06 1.30
C SER A 135 -9.40 -1.65 0.74
N SER A 136 -9.26 -1.47 -0.57
CA SER A 136 -9.37 -0.15 -1.21
C SER A 136 -10.77 0.42 -1.22
N TRP A 137 -11.81 -0.40 -1.08
CA TRP A 137 -13.20 0.03 -1.20
C TRP A 137 -14.15 -0.58 -0.16
N TYR A 138 -13.66 -1.31 0.84
CA TYR A 138 -14.48 -1.99 1.84
C TYR A 138 -15.47 -1.05 2.53
N PHE A 139 -15.07 0.19 2.80
CA PHE A 139 -15.90 1.19 3.45
C PHE A 139 -17.12 1.58 2.59
N THR A 140 -17.01 1.58 1.27
CA THR A 140 -18.15 1.79 0.38
C THR A 140 -19.06 0.57 0.35
N ARG A 141 -18.51 -0.65 0.37
CA ARG A 141 -19.29 -1.89 0.42
C ARG A 141 -20.08 -2.01 1.72
N PHE A 142 -19.58 -1.51 2.83
CA PHE A 142 -20.27 -1.51 4.12
C PHE A 142 -21.59 -0.74 4.09
N THR A 143 -21.73 0.27 3.23
CA THR A 143 -22.98 1.01 3.11
C THR A 143 -24.15 0.14 2.62
N SER A 144 -23.84 -0.91 1.84
CA SER A 144 -24.86 -1.77 1.21
C SER A 144 -24.35 -3.19 0.97
N HIS A 145 -23.92 -3.87 2.06
CA HIS A 145 -23.24 -5.17 1.99
C HIS A 145 -24.09 -6.29 1.32
N ASN A 146 -25.41 -6.20 1.34
CA ASN A 146 -26.32 -7.15 0.71
C ASN A 146 -26.72 -6.78 -0.73
N SER A 147 -26.26 -5.66 -1.27
CA SER A 147 -26.60 -5.26 -2.63
C SER A 147 -26.05 -6.26 -3.66
N PRO A 148 -26.81 -6.61 -4.71
CA PRO A 148 -26.31 -7.43 -5.83
C PRO A 148 -25.30 -6.69 -6.70
N THR A 149 -25.25 -5.36 -6.60
CA THR A 149 -24.27 -4.48 -7.24
C THR A 149 -23.16 -4.12 -6.26
N PRO A 150 -22.01 -3.61 -6.72
CA PRO A 150 -20.93 -3.15 -5.82
C PRO A 150 -21.42 -2.19 -4.73
N THR A 151 -22.32 -1.27 -5.08
CA THR A 151 -22.97 -0.32 -4.17
C THR A 151 -24.44 -0.17 -4.51
N ASP A 152 -25.25 0.26 -3.57
CA ASP A 152 -26.61 0.76 -3.77
C ASP A 152 -26.56 2.30 -3.83
N GLU A 153 -27.22 2.91 -4.81
CA GLU A 153 -27.15 4.36 -5.06
C GLU A 153 -27.73 5.17 -3.89
N ASN A 154 -28.83 4.74 -3.31
CA ASN A 154 -29.47 5.46 -2.19
C ASN A 154 -28.61 5.39 -0.94
N GLU A 155 -28.11 4.18 -0.62
CA GLU A 155 -27.28 3.95 0.56
C GLU A 155 -25.95 4.70 0.45
N ILE A 156 -25.32 4.67 -0.73
CA ILE A 156 -24.03 5.36 -0.93
C ILE A 156 -24.19 6.88 -0.85
N ASN A 157 -25.27 7.44 -1.39
CA ASN A 157 -25.55 8.87 -1.32
C ASN A 157 -25.88 9.33 0.10
N TYR A 158 -26.42 8.44 0.94
CA TYR A 158 -26.73 8.74 2.34
C TYR A 158 -25.49 8.66 3.25
N TRP A 159 -24.69 7.59 3.10
CA TRP A 159 -23.61 7.26 4.03
C TRP A 159 -22.24 7.86 3.68
N MET A 160 -21.97 8.12 2.41
CA MET A 160 -20.68 8.70 1.99
C MET A 160 -20.72 10.25 2.02
N ASN A 161 -19.61 10.95 2.39
CA ASN A 161 -18.28 10.39 2.65
C ASN A 161 -18.13 9.84 4.08
N VAL A 162 -16.95 9.25 4.35
CA VAL A 162 -16.56 8.88 5.71
C VAL A 162 -16.15 10.16 6.46
N ASP A 163 -16.87 10.52 7.53
CA ASP A 163 -16.66 11.75 8.29
C ASP A 163 -15.27 11.82 8.93
N GLN A 164 -14.83 10.72 9.53
CA GLN A 164 -13.55 10.61 10.22
C GLN A 164 -12.90 9.26 9.93
N TYR A 165 -11.75 9.27 9.26
CA TYR A 165 -10.98 8.06 8.96
C TYR A 165 -9.73 8.01 9.82
N ILE A 166 -9.60 6.95 10.64
CA ILE A 166 -8.56 6.81 11.65
C ILE A 166 -7.65 5.65 11.29
N GLY A 167 -6.34 5.88 11.29
CA GLY A 167 -5.36 4.83 10.99
C GLY A 167 -3.92 5.28 11.19
N GLY A 168 -2.98 4.34 11.09
CA GLY A 168 -1.57 4.62 11.21
C GLY A 168 -1.01 5.45 10.03
N VAL A 169 0.01 6.24 10.29
CA VAL A 169 0.64 7.13 9.31
C VAL A 169 1.18 6.39 8.08
N ASP A 170 1.57 5.13 8.21
CA ASP A 170 2.05 4.29 7.09
C ASP A 170 1.03 4.15 5.96
N HIS A 171 -0.26 4.23 6.30
CA HIS A 171 -1.33 4.10 5.32
C HIS A 171 -1.51 5.32 4.42
N ALA A 172 -0.91 6.45 4.75
CA ALA A 172 -0.96 7.67 3.94
C ALA A 172 -0.40 7.47 2.51
N ILE A 173 0.62 6.63 2.37
CA ILE A 173 1.29 6.33 1.09
C ILE A 173 0.95 4.95 0.51
N LEU A 174 0.12 4.16 1.19
CA LEU A 174 -0.33 2.84 0.76
C LEU A 174 -1.86 2.84 0.59
N HIS A 175 -2.57 2.47 1.64
CA HIS A 175 -4.02 2.29 1.64
C HIS A 175 -4.79 3.53 1.13
N LEU A 176 -4.44 4.72 1.57
CA LEU A 176 -5.15 5.94 1.16
C LEU A 176 -4.98 6.25 -0.33
N LEU A 177 -3.81 5.98 -0.92
CA LEU A 177 -3.62 6.11 -2.36
C LEU A 177 -4.51 5.15 -3.14
N TYR A 178 -4.54 3.89 -2.73
CA TYR A 178 -5.37 2.88 -3.37
C TYR A 178 -6.86 3.18 -3.21
N SER A 179 -7.29 3.61 -2.02
CA SER A 179 -8.69 3.98 -1.77
C SER A 179 -9.15 5.14 -2.64
N ARG A 180 -8.33 6.19 -2.77
CA ARG A 180 -8.62 7.34 -3.64
C ARG A 180 -8.64 6.96 -5.13
N PHE A 181 -7.68 6.13 -5.56
CA PHE A 181 -7.69 5.59 -6.91
C PHE A 181 -8.97 4.77 -7.18
N PHE A 182 -9.31 3.87 -6.25
CA PHE A 182 -10.45 2.98 -6.40
C PHE A 182 -11.77 3.76 -6.38
N ALA A 183 -11.93 4.76 -5.52
CA ALA A 183 -13.11 5.63 -5.49
C ALA A 183 -13.31 6.36 -6.83
N ARG A 184 -12.24 6.88 -7.43
CA ARG A 184 -12.29 7.51 -8.75
C ARG A 184 -12.63 6.51 -9.87
N ALA A 185 -12.08 5.32 -9.83
CA ALA A 185 -12.40 4.25 -10.77
C ALA A 185 -13.86 3.80 -10.64
N MET A 186 -14.35 3.60 -9.41
CA MET A 186 -15.76 3.27 -9.15
C MET A 186 -16.71 4.37 -9.62
N HIS A 187 -16.36 5.63 -9.42
CA HIS A 187 -17.14 6.74 -9.97
C HIS A 187 -17.17 6.70 -11.51
N HIS A 188 -16.02 6.48 -12.14
CA HIS A 188 -15.95 6.36 -13.62
C HIS A 188 -16.81 5.21 -14.15
N CYS A 189 -16.92 4.11 -13.39
CA CYS A 189 -17.77 2.96 -13.71
C CYS A 189 -19.24 3.10 -13.28
N GLY A 190 -19.64 4.23 -12.71
CA GLY A 190 -21.04 4.50 -12.31
C GLY A 190 -21.45 3.86 -10.98
N HIS A 191 -20.49 3.49 -10.11
CA HIS A 191 -20.75 2.88 -8.81
C HIS A 191 -20.60 3.85 -7.62
N LEU A 192 -20.08 5.05 -7.84
CA LEU A 192 -19.97 6.09 -6.82
C LEU A 192 -20.40 7.45 -7.37
N PRO A 193 -21.04 8.32 -6.56
CA PRO A 193 -21.30 9.71 -6.93
C PRO A 193 -19.99 10.50 -7.00
N LYS A 194 -20.01 11.60 -7.73
CA LYS A 194 -18.82 12.48 -7.87
C LYS A 194 -18.33 13.02 -6.51
N THR A 195 -19.24 13.24 -5.58
CA THR A 195 -18.94 13.74 -4.23
C THR A 195 -18.05 12.77 -3.44
N ALA A 196 -18.12 11.48 -3.72
CA ALA A 196 -17.35 10.44 -3.03
C ALA A 196 -16.02 10.05 -3.72
N THR A 197 -15.57 10.81 -4.72
CA THR A 197 -14.25 10.56 -5.38
C THR A 197 -13.06 10.87 -4.48
N GLU A 198 -13.23 11.65 -3.44
CA GLU A 198 -12.35 11.79 -2.29
C GLU A 198 -13.14 11.29 -1.08
N PRO A 199 -12.95 10.01 -0.70
CA PRO A 199 -13.93 9.30 0.14
C PRO A 199 -13.87 9.64 1.63
N PHE A 200 -12.86 10.39 2.08
CA PHE A 200 -12.62 10.70 3.50
C PHE A 200 -12.64 12.21 3.71
N ASP A 201 -13.56 12.70 4.53
CA ASP A 201 -13.66 14.14 4.83
C ASP A 201 -12.58 14.60 5.79
N ALA A 202 -12.20 13.75 6.73
CA ALA A 202 -11.10 14.02 7.66
C ALA A 202 -10.27 12.76 7.91
N LEU A 203 -8.96 12.96 8.05
CA LEU A 203 -8.00 11.91 8.40
C LEU A 203 -7.45 12.19 9.81
N PHE A 204 -7.39 11.15 10.60
CA PHE A 204 -6.68 11.15 11.87
C PHE A 204 -5.58 10.10 11.83
N THR A 205 -4.33 10.54 11.74
CA THR A 205 -3.19 9.64 11.66
C THR A 205 -2.64 9.35 13.05
N GLN A 206 -2.66 8.07 13.42
CA GLN A 206 -2.12 7.62 14.71
C GLN A 206 -0.60 7.42 14.59
N GLY A 207 0.11 7.75 15.67
CA GLY A 207 1.50 7.36 15.85
C GLY A 207 1.67 5.85 15.98
N MET A 208 2.90 5.39 15.89
CA MET A 208 3.22 3.96 15.99
C MET A 208 3.52 3.57 17.45
N VAL A 209 3.18 2.34 17.80
CA VAL A 209 3.75 1.70 18.99
C VAL A 209 5.12 1.16 18.61
N THR A 210 6.14 1.65 19.29
CA THR A 210 7.55 1.34 19.03
C THR A 210 8.12 0.49 20.17
N HIS A 211 9.23 -0.17 19.91
CA HIS A 211 10.01 -0.88 20.92
C HIS A 211 11.50 -0.85 20.57
N ALA A 212 12.36 -0.96 21.58
CA ALA A 212 13.79 -1.06 21.37
C ALA A 212 14.16 -2.28 20.53
N ILE A 213 15.24 -2.17 19.73
CA ILE A 213 15.86 -3.28 19.03
C ILE A 213 17.11 -3.68 19.77
N TYR A 214 17.25 -4.97 20.03
CA TYR A 214 18.44 -5.59 20.63
C TYR A 214 19.21 -6.34 19.55
N GLU A 215 20.42 -5.90 19.27
CA GLU A 215 21.23 -6.50 18.20
C GLU A 215 22.65 -6.85 18.66
N GLN A 216 23.19 -7.91 18.12
CA GLN A 216 24.60 -8.27 18.23
C GLN A 216 25.18 -8.49 16.83
N THR A 217 26.24 -7.76 16.52
CA THR A 217 26.95 -7.87 15.23
C THR A 217 28.37 -8.32 15.51
N LYS A 218 28.77 -9.49 15.01
CA LYS A 218 30.17 -9.94 14.99
C LYS A 218 30.81 -9.53 13.69
N THR A 219 32.10 -9.23 13.73
CA THR A 219 32.85 -8.79 12.54
C THR A 219 32.75 -9.84 11.43
N GLY A 220 32.22 -9.44 10.27
CA GLY A 220 32.03 -10.31 9.10
C GLY A 220 30.73 -11.12 9.08
N GLU A 221 29.89 -11.01 10.10
CA GLU A 221 28.61 -11.69 10.18
C GLU A 221 27.44 -10.71 10.03
N ARG A 222 26.25 -11.25 9.67
CA ARG A 222 25.00 -10.46 9.69
C ARG A 222 24.57 -10.23 11.14
N SER A 223 24.00 -9.05 11.43
CA SER A 223 23.43 -8.74 12.73
C SER A 223 22.40 -9.80 13.15
N LYS A 224 22.52 -10.28 14.37
CA LYS A 224 21.54 -11.14 15.03
C LYS A 224 20.67 -10.29 15.93
N TYR A 225 19.36 -10.48 15.86
CA TYR A 225 18.35 -9.75 16.63
C TYR A 225 17.72 -10.66 17.68
N PHE A 226 17.41 -10.10 18.83
CA PHE A 226 16.89 -10.82 19.99
C PHE A 226 15.55 -10.26 20.44
N PHE A 227 14.69 -11.13 20.93
CA PHE A 227 13.41 -10.72 21.51
C PHE A 227 13.62 -10.02 22.85
N PRO A 228 12.70 -9.10 23.25
CA PRO A 228 12.77 -8.42 24.54
C PRO A 228 12.88 -9.40 25.74
N GLU A 229 12.20 -10.55 25.66
CA GLU A 229 12.20 -11.57 26.71
C GLU A 229 13.57 -12.25 26.89
N GLU A 230 14.42 -12.26 25.87
CA GLU A 230 15.77 -12.85 25.89
C GLU A 230 16.81 -11.93 26.55
N VAL A 231 16.42 -10.66 26.80
CA VAL A 231 17.34 -9.60 27.23
C VAL A 231 17.02 -9.15 28.66
N GLU A 232 18.06 -8.83 29.41
CA GLU A 232 17.98 -8.16 30.71
C GLU A 232 18.65 -6.80 30.64
N LEU A 233 17.97 -5.78 31.15
CA LEU A 233 18.51 -4.43 31.22
C LEU A 233 19.19 -4.20 32.60
N LYS A 234 20.45 -3.77 32.59
CA LYS A 234 21.23 -3.42 33.77
C LYS A 234 22.02 -2.16 33.51
N ASP A 235 21.85 -1.15 34.34
CA ASP A 235 22.60 0.12 34.28
C ASP A 235 22.56 0.79 32.89
N GLY A 236 21.41 0.74 32.19
CA GLY A 236 21.25 1.30 30.86
C GLY A 236 21.86 0.50 29.73
N LYS A 237 22.38 -0.69 30.03
CA LYS A 237 22.91 -1.65 29.04
C LYS A 237 22.02 -2.88 28.97
N ALA A 238 22.06 -3.57 27.83
CA ALA A 238 21.32 -4.79 27.60
C ALA A 238 22.24 -6.00 27.53
N PHE A 239 21.86 -7.07 28.18
CA PHE A 239 22.60 -8.33 28.25
C PHE A 239 21.70 -9.49 27.89
N LEU A 240 22.22 -10.47 27.18
CA LEU A 240 21.50 -11.73 26.95
C LEU A 240 21.37 -12.53 28.24
N LYS A 241 20.16 -12.98 28.53
CA LYS A 241 19.91 -13.87 29.68
C LYS A 241 20.60 -15.23 29.55
N SER A 242 20.88 -15.66 28.31
CA SER A 242 21.46 -16.98 28.01
C SER A 242 22.93 -17.11 28.39
N ASP A 243 23.74 -16.08 28.17
CA ASP A 243 25.20 -16.12 28.31
C ASP A 243 25.82 -14.86 28.92
N GLY A 244 24.99 -13.86 29.24
CA GLY A 244 25.44 -12.59 29.82
C GLY A 244 26.18 -11.68 28.85
N SER A 245 26.19 -11.97 27.54
CA SER A 245 26.85 -11.13 26.57
C SER A 245 26.10 -9.79 26.34
N GLU A 246 26.86 -8.71 26.23
CA GLU A 246 26.29 -7.38 25.95
C GLU A 246 25.75 -7.31 24.51
N VAL A 247 24.57 -6.74 24.36
CA VAL A 247 23.92 -6.45 23.05
C VAL A 247 23.68 -4.96 22.90
N LYS A 248 23.78 -4.48 21.70
CA LYS A 248 23.51 -3.07 21.37
C LYS A 248 22.02 -2.79 21.41
N ILE A 249 21.64 -1.67 22.01
CA ILE A 249 20.27 -1.16 22.03
C ILE A 249 20.12 -0.09 20.96
N THR A 250 19.11 -0.22 20.11
CA THR A 250 18.59 0.88 19.31
C THR A 250 17.22 1.25 19.90
N PRO A 251 17.10 2.39 20.57
CA PRO A 251 15.86 2.77 21.24
C PRO A 251 14.75 3.09 20.24
N SER A 252 13.53 2.91 20.68
CA SER A 252 12.28 3.38 20.05
C SER A 252 12.25 3.21 18.52
N ALA A 253 12.16 1.97 18.07
CA ALA A 253 12.05 1.65 16.64
C ALA A 253 10.71 1.00 16.31
N LYS A 254 10.23 1.19 15.07
CA LYS A 254 9.06 0.49 14.54
C LYS A 254 9.19 -1.01 14.78
N MET A 255 8.15 -1.62 15.33
CA MET A 255 8.10 -3.07 15.56
C MET A 255 8.15 -3.83 14.24
N SER A 256 9.01 -4.84 14.17
CA SER A 256 9.23 -5.67 12.99
C SER A 256 9.61 -7.10 13.38
N LYS A 257 8.96 -8.08 12.77
CA LYS A 257 9.32 -9.51 12.96
C LYS A 257 10.76 -9.80 12.58
N SER A 258 11.30 -9.11 11.56
CA SER A 258 12.69 -9.30 11.13
C SER A 258 13.73 -8.75 12.11
N LYS A 259 13.30 -7.89 13.03
CA LYS A 259 14.14 -7.29 14.08
C LYS A 259 13.86 -7.87 15.47
N ASN A 260 12.94 -8.80 15.58
CA ASN A 260 12.51 -9.44 16.82
C ASN A 260 12.10 -8.45 17.95
N ASN A 261 11.73 -7.21 17.58
CA ASN A 261 11.28 -6.21 18.55
C ASN A 261 9.75 -6.08 18.61
N VAL A 262 9.05 -7.16 18.36
CA VAL A 262 7.59 -7.24 18.43
C VAL A 262 7.18 -7.67 19.85
N VAL A 263 6.21 -6.97 20.40
CA VAL A 263 5.55 -7.34 21.65
C VAL A 263 4.22 -8.01 21.33
N ASP A 264 4.01 -9.22 21.87
CA ASP A 264 2.76 -9.97 21.65
C ASP A 264 1.62 -9.38 22.48
N PRO A 265 0.54 -8.88 21.84
CA PRO A 265 -0.62 -8.36 22.56
C PRO A 265 -1.25 -9.37 23.51
N VAL A 266 -1.22 -10.67 23.19
CA VAL A 266 -1.81 -11.73 24.05
C VAL A 266 -1.05 -11.83 25.37
N SER A 267 0.29 -11.75 25.34
CA SER A 267 1.10 -11.76 26.57
C SER A 267 0.80 -10.55 27.46
N ILE A 268 0.60 -9.39 26.87
CA ILE A 268 0.23 -8.16 27.60
C ILE A 268 -1.16 -8.27 28.22
N ILE A 269 -2.13 -8.74 27.45
CA ILE A 269 -3.50 -8.93 27.95
C ILE A 269 -3.53 -9.94 29.10
N ASN A 270 -2.77 -11.01 29.01
CA ASN A 270 -2.69 -12.02 30.07
C ASN A 270 -2.00 -11.49 31.33
N SER A 271 -1.00 -10.60 31.19
CA SER A 271 -0.24 -10.06 32.31
C SER A 271 -0.91 -8.87 33.00
N PHE A 272 -1.52 -7.98 32.22
CA PHE A 272 -2.00 -6.69 32.70
C PHE A 272 -3.52 -6.47 32.49
N GLY A 273 -4.16 -7.30 31.66
CA GLY A 273 -5.55 -7.13 31.26
C GLY A 273 -5.73 -6.24 30.03
N ALA A 274 -6.79 -6.50 29.30
CA ALA A 274 -7.09 -5.76 28.05
C ALA A 274 -7.36 -4.27 28.30
N ASP A 275 -8.05 -3.93 29.38
CA ASP A 275 -8.39 -2.53 29.70
C ASP A 275 -7.15 -1.72 30.09
N THR A 276 -6.18 -2.33 30.76
CA THR A 276 -4.90 -1.69 31.07
C THR A 276 -4.14 -1.36 29.79
N ALA A 277 -4.07 -2.31 28.84
CA ALA A 277 -3.42 -2.09 27.55
C ALA A 277 -4.10 -0.98 26.75
N ARG A 278 -5.43 -0.97 26.72
CA ARG A 278 -6.23 0.11 26.07
C ARG A 278 -6.00 1.46 26.73
N TRP A 279 -6.03 1.49 28.04
CA TRP A 279 -5.78 2.71 28.80
C TRP A 279 -4.39 3.29 28.53
N PHE A 280 -3.35 2.44 28.55
CA PHE A 280 -1.99 2.85 28.24
C PHE A 280 -1.90 3.54 26.85
N VAL A 281 -2.41 2.90 25.80
CA VAL A 281 -2.36 3.44 24.43
C VAL A 281 -3.08 4.77 24.30
N LEU A 282 -4.16 4.99 25.08
CA LEU A 282 -4.98 6.22 24.99
C LEU A 282 -4.53 7.34 25.91
N SER A 283 -3.78 7.05 26.98
CA SER A 283 -3.47 8.03 28.03
C SER A 283 -2.02 8.47 28.09
N ASP A 284 -1.09 7.66 27.56
CA ASP A 284 0.35 7.91 27.71
C ASP A 284 0.82 9.10 26.86
N SER A 285 0.30 9.23 25.65
CA SER A 285 0.69 10.29 24.72
C SER A 285 -0.49 10.73 23.86
N PRO A 286 -0.44 11.94 23.28
CA PRO A 286 -1.37 12.31 22.21
C PRO A 286 -1.33 11.23 21.12
N PRO A 287 -2.50 10.77 20.65
CA PRO A 287 -2.57 9.61 19.74
C PRO A 287 -1.84 9.78 18.43
N GLU A 288 -1.46 10.99 18.04
CA GLU A 288 -0.65 11.29 16.85
C GLU A 288 0.85 11.04 17.04
N ARG A 289 1.30 10.84 18.28
CA ARG A 289 2.71 10.59 18.59
C ARG A 289 3.00 9.11 18.69
N ASP A 290 4.25 8.76 18.37
CA ASP A 290 4.74 7.43 18.63
C ASP A 290 4.80 7.17 20.15
N VAL A 291 4.40 5.97 20.55
CA VAL A 291 4.43 5.49 21.93
C VAL A 291 5.44 4.36 22.03
N GLU A 292 6.43 4.49 22.91
CA GLU A 292 7.35 3.42 23.19
C GLU A 292 6.75 2.46 24.22
N TRP A 293 6.61 1.20 23.84
CA TRP A 293 6.18 0.16 24.77
C TRP A 293 7.33 -0.18 25.72
N THR A 294 7.10 0.04 27.00
CA THR A 294 8.00 -0.35 28.10
C THR A 294 7.27 -1.25 29.07
N ALA A 295 7.98 -2.16 29.72
CA ALA A 295 7.41 -3.07 30.71
C ALA A 295 7.29 -2.44 32.13
N SER A 296 7.74 -1.20 32.29
CA SER A 296 7.72 -0.45 33.56
C SER A 296 6.56 0.54 33.63
#